data_2f88930a12e96a6f84b20d7ec6012018
#
_entry.id   2f88930a12e96a6f84b20d7ec6012018
#
_cell.length_a   1.000
_cell.length_b   1.000
_cell.length_c   1.000
_cell.angle_alpha   90.00
_cell.angle_beta   90.00
_cell.angle_gamma   90.00
#
_symmetry.space_group_name_H-M   'P 1'
#
loop_
_entity.id
_entity.type
_entity.pdbx_description
1 polymer ?
#
loop_
_entity_poly.entity_id
_entity_poly.type
_entity_poly.pdbx_seq_one_letter_code
_entity_poly.pdbx_strand_id
1 'polypeptide(L)' 'MVVVMGERDAAQAVVLIRALSDVRDKMSSRMTWLERHGAQLEAAALRRDIDEAQTHITRLCRRYLGGDVQASQPVRQSR' A
#
# COMPACT_ATOMS: atom_id res chain seq x y z
N MET A 1 7.54 -19.51 -20.55
CA MET A 1 7.54 -19.80 -19.26
C MET A 1 7.64 -18.66 -18.38
N VAL A 2 8.64 -17.93 -18.49
CA VAL A 2 8.83 -16.78 -17.65
C VAL A 2 7.67 -15.83 -17.73
N VAL A 3 7.16 -15.67 -18.89
CA VAL A 3 6.05 -14.78 -19.11
C VAL A 3 4.84 -15.22 -18.33
N VAL A 4 4.62 -16.50 -18.32
CA VAL A 4 3.48 -17.03 -17.63
C VAL A 4 3.60 -16.80 -16.15
N MET A 5 4.80 -16.94 -15.63
CA MET A 5 5.01 -16.71 -14.23
C MET A 5 4.80 -15.27 -13.90
N GLY A 6 5.22 -14.37 -14.79
CA GLY A 6 5.04 -12.97 -14.56
C GLY A 6 3.57 -12.59 -14.44
N GLU A 7 2.76 -13.18 -15.28
CA GLU A 7 1.35 -12.87 -15.24
C GLU A 7 0.73 -13.34 -13.95
N ARG A 8 1.13 -14.53 -13.52
CA ARG A 8 0.60 -15.08 -12.32
C ARG A 8 1.02 -14.25 -11.12
N ASP A 9 2.27 -13.80 -11.13
CA ASP A 9 2.76 -12.99 -10.05
C ASP A 9 2.03 -11.66 -10.00
N ALA A 10 1.76 -11.08 -11.14
CA ALA A 10 1.05 -9.82 -11.17
C ALA A 10 -0.36 -9.99 -10.63
N ALA A 11 -1.01 -11.09 -10.98
CA ALA A 11 -2.36 -11.35 -10.49
C ALA A 11 -2.35 -11.52 -8.98
N GLN A 12 -1.35 -12.22 -8.46
CA GLN A 12 -1.26 -12.38 -7.04
C GLN A 12 -0.95 -11.08 -6.36
N ALA A 13 -0.14 -10.25 -6.98
CA ALA A 13 0.18 -8.94 -6.43
C ALA A 13 -1.07 -8.10 -6.28
N VAL A 14 -1.97 -8.17 -7.25
CA VAL A 14 -3.21 -7.42 -7.18
C VAL A 14 -4.03 -7.87 -5.97
N VAL A 15 -4.09 -9.17 -5.74
CA VAL A 15 -4.84 -9.69 -4.62
C VAL A 15 -4.22 -9.22 -3.30
N LEU A 16 -2.89 -9.27 -3.22
CA LEU A 16 -2.21 -8.84 -2.02
C LEU A 16 -2.39 -7.35 -1.79
N ILE A 17 -2.29 -6.57 -2.84
CA ILE A 17 -2.44 -5.13 -2.73
C ILE A 17 -3.83 -4.81 -2.22
N ARG A 18 -4.82 -5.50 -2.72
CA ARG A 18 -6.19 -5.26 -2.31
C ARG A 18 -6.37 -5.64 -0.84
N ALA A 19 -5.81 -6.76 -0.42
CA ALA A 19 -5.89 -7.19 0.96
C ALA A 19 -5.18 -6.20 1.88
N LEU A 20 -4.00 -5.76 1.48
CA LEU A 20 -3.25 -4.81 2.29
C LEU A 20 -3.95 -3.47 2.36
N SER A 21 -4.55 -3.04 1.25
CA SER A 21 -5.27 -1.79 1.23
C SER A 21 -6.48 -1.83 2.17
N ASP A 22 -7.14 -2.97 2.20
CA ASP A 22 -8.29 -3.14 3.06
C ASP A 22 -7.86 -3.08 4.53
N VAL A 23 -6.77 -3.74 4.86
CA VAL A 23 -6.24 -3.71 6.21
C VAL A 23 -5.82 -2.29 6.57
N ARG A 24 -5.15 -1.61 5.65
CA ARG A 24 -4.72 -0.24 5.87
C ARG A 24 -5.91 0.66 6.17
N ASP A 25 -6.99 0.49 5.41
CA ASP A 25 -8.17 1.33 5.59
C ASP A 25 -8.81 1.07 6.95
N LYS A 26 -8.84 -0.19 7.36
CA LYS A 26 -9.42 -0.51 8.65
C LYS A 26 -8.57 0.05 9.77
N MET A 27 -7.25 0.00 9.61
CA MET A 27 -6.35 0.56 10.60
C MET A 27 -6.50 2.07 10.67
N SER A 28 -6.71 2.70 9.52
CA SER A 28 -6.88 4.15 9.50
C SER A 28 -8.14 4.56 10.24
N SER A 29 -9.22 3.82 10.04
CA SER A 29 -10.46 4.11 10.73
C SER A 29 -10.29 3.95 12.23
N ARG A 30 -9.58 2.89 12.62
CA ARG A 30 -9.37 2.65 14.02
C ARG A 30 -8.47 3.71 14.63
N MET A 31 -7.46 4.14 13.89
CA MET A 31 -6.57 5.18 14.37
C MET A 31 -7.34 6.46 14.64
N THR A 32 -8.25 6.81 13.73
CA THR A 32 -9.06 8.01 13.90
C THR A 32 -9.91 7.88 15.16
N TRP A 33 -10.47 6.70 15.37
CA TRP A 33 -11.29 6.47 16.55
C TRP A 33 -10.45 6.62 17.82
N LEU A 34 -9.24 6.04 17.81
CA LEU A 34 -8.36 6.12 18.96
C LEU A 34 -7.96 7.56 19.25
N GLU A 35 -7.68 8.31 18.22
CA GLU A 35 -7.30 9.71 18.40
C GLU A 35 -8.43 10.50 19.02
N ARG A 36 -9.64 10.23 18.59
CA ARG A 36 -10.78 10.94 19.13
C ARG A 36 -11.03 10.60 20.58
N HIS A 37 -10.63 9.42 20.99
CA HIS A 37 -10.85 8.98 22.37
C HIS A 37 -9.61 9.15 23.25
N GLY A 38 -8.64 9.88 22.77
CA GLY A 38 -7.48 10.19 23.58
C GLY A 38 -6.43 9.11 23.73
N ALA A 39 -6.56 8.03 22.98
CA ALA A 39 -5.60 6.95 23.06
C ALA A 39 -4.43 7.21 22.13
N GLN A 40 -3.64 8.20 22.47
CA GLN A 40 -2.58 8.66 21.58
C GLN A 40 -1.46 7.64 21.32
N LEU A 41 -1.09 6.90 22.34
CA LEU A 41 -0.03 5.93 22.16
C LEU A 41 -0.45 4.81 21.23
N GLU A 42 -1.69 4.37 21.38
CA GLU A 42 -2.20 3.32 20.53
C GLU A 42 -2.37 3.83 19.10
N ALA A 43 -2.79 5.08 18.98
CA ALA A 43 -2.95 5.66 17.65
C ALA A 43 -1.60 5.77 16.97
N ALA A 44 -0.56 6.12 17.71
CA ALA A 44 0.77 6.25 17.14
C ALA A 44 1.30 4.90 16.67
N ALA A 45 1.03 3.84 17.44
CA ALA A 45 1.46 2.51 17.05
C ALA A 45 0.74 2.09 15.77
N LEU A 46 -0.53 2.41 15.69
CA LEU A 46 -1.31 2.04 14.54
C LEU A 46 -0.85 2.83 13.32
N ARG A 47 -0.45 4.07 13.52
CA ARG A 47 0.05 4.87 12.42
C ARG A 47 1.29 4.22 11.81
N ARG A 48 2.14 3.65 12.66
CA ARG A 48 3.32 2.97 12.19
C ARG A 48 2.94 1.76 11.34
N ASP A 49 1.92 1.02 11.79
CA ASP A 49 1.47 -0.14 11.06
C ASP A 49 0.88 0.28 9.72
N ILE A 50 0.17 1.39 9.69
CA ILE A 50 -0.41 1.90 8.45
C ILE A 50 0.72 2.26 7.49
N ASP A 51 1.77 2.89 7.99
CA ASP A 51 2.89 3.27 7.14
C ASP A 51 3.57 2.04 6.56
N GLU A 52 3.70 0.99 7.36
CA GLU A 52 4.29 -0.24 6.86
C GLU A 52 3.43 -0.87 5.80
N ALA A 53 2.13 -0.89 6.00
CA ALA A 53 1.22 -1.45 5.02
C ALA A 53 1.31 -0.66 3.72
N GLN A 54 1.37 0.66 3.84
CA GLN A 54 1.47 1.50 2.66
C GLN A 54 2.79 1.26 1.93
N THR A 55 3.86 1.05 2.68
CA THR A 55 5.15 0.76 2.07
C THR A 55 5.10 -0.54 1.29
N HIS A 56 4.46 -1.56 1.86
CA HIS A 56 4.35 -2.83 1.17
C HIS A 56 3.49 -2.69 -0.10
N ILE A 57 2.41 -1.94 0.00
CA ILE A 57 1.54 -1.72 -1.16
C ILE A 57 2.34 -1.02 -2.25
N THR A 58 3.09 0.00 -1.87
CA THR A 58 3.88 0.75 -2.84
C THR A 58 4.92 -0.15 -3.51
N ARG A 59 5.56 -0.99 -2.73
CA ARG A 59 6.56 -1.88 -3.29
C ARG A 59 5.94 -2.87 -4.26
N LEU A 60 4.78 -3.41 -3.89
CA LEU A 60 4.12 -4.38 -4.75
C LEU A 60 3.67 -3.71 -6.04
N CYS A 61 3.15 -2.50 -5.93
CA CYS A 61 2.72 -1.79 -7.11
C CYS A 61 3.90 -1.52 -8.02
N ARG A 62 4.99 -1.07 -7.43
CA ARG A 62 6.16 -0.74 -8.21
C ARG A 62 6.76 -1.97 -8.87
N ARG A 63 6.79 -3.06 -8.13
CA ARG A 63 7.40 -4.26 -8.64
C ARG A 63 6.59 -4.95 -9.71
N TYR A 64 5.31 -5.06 -9.52
CA TYR A 64 4.48 -5.83 -10.42
C TYR A 64 3.54 -5.05 -11.34
N LEU A 65 3.18 -3.87 -10.93
CA LEU A 65 2.22 -3.10 -11.70
C LEU A 65 2.70 -1.73 -12.07
N GLY A 66 3.64 -1.28 -11.33
CA GLY A 66 3.97 0.07 -11.39
C GLY A 66 4.94 0.63 -12.32
N GLY A 67 5.58 -0.21 -12.99
CA GLY A 67 6.56 0.30 -13.89
C GLY A 67 5.99 1.42 -14.73
N ASP A 68 4.82 1.20 -15.20
CA ASP A 68 4.19 2.15 -16.05
C ASP A 68 3.82 3.40 -15.32
N VAL A 69 3.26 3.24 -14.19
CA VAL A 69 2.81 4.36 -13.43
C VAL A 69 3.97 5.21 -13.04
N GLN A 70 5.03 4.57 -12.69
CA GLN A 70 6.19 5.26 -12.31
C GLN A 70 6.71 6.11 -13.42
N ALA A 71 6.71 5.58 -14.55
CA ALA A 71 7.22 6.29 -15.67
C ALA A 71 6.43 7.54 -15.91
N SER A 72 5.17 7.46 -15.78
CA SER A 72 4.38 8.58 -16.09
C SER A 72 4.50 9.65 -15.06
N GLN A 73 4.62 9.26 -13.83
CA GLN A 73 4.69 10.19 -12.86
C GLN A 73 5.80 11.13 -12.90
N PRO A 74 6.94 10.66 -12.87
CA PRO A 74 8.07 11.52 -12.78
C PRO A 74 8.13 12.48 -13.90
N VAL A 75 7.71 12.08 -14.97
CA VAL A 75 7.75 12.93 -16.04
C VAL A 75 7.15 14.22 -15.83
N ARG A 76 6.04 14.20 -15.36
CA ARG A 76 5.44 15.34 -15.26
C ARG A 76 5.92 16.22 -14.33
N GLN A 77 6.29 15.80 -13.40
CA GLN A 77 6.70 16.58 -12.48
C GLN A 77 7.68 17.44 -12.74
N SER A 78 8.41 17.06 -13.36
CA SER A 78 9.44 17.85 -13.55
C SER A 78 9.12 19.02 -14.22
N ARG A 79 8.74 19.38 -14.36
CA ARG A 79 8.77 20.45 -14.80
C ARG A 79 8.59 21.17 -14.71
#